data_99992552b865408e0da82a7bc9021f0e
#
_entry.id   99992552b865408e0da82a7bc9021f0e
#
_cell.length_a   1.000
_cell.length_b   1.000
_cell.length_c   1.000
_cell.angle_alpha   90.00
_cell.angle_beta   90.00
_cell.angle_gamma   90.00
#
_symmetry.space_group_name_H-M   'P 1'
#
loop_
_entity.id
_entity.type
_entity.pdbx_description
1 polymer ?
#
loop_
_entity_poly.entity_id
_entity_poly.type
_entity_poly.pdbx_seq_one_letter_code
_entity_poly.pdbx_strand_id
1 'polypeptide(L)'
;MTPAADTGAVARLTNEECVARYAAASAAHDLPALTALRHPNWTVFWPQSGERVHSSEAFAEIIANYPGGAPTTEITRIVGSEDQWVITAANTAMRVAGSGDFWWSEWRLTYSNGEVYLVVDLLELRDGLVHHETVYWASPFDAPAWRAPWVDRS
;
A
#
# COMPACT_ATOMS: atom_id res chain seq x y z
N MET A 1 -22.16 -0.82 -46.49
CA MET A 1 -22.44 -0.31 -45.15
C MET A 1 -21.79 -1.26 -44.16
N THR A 2 -20.57 -0.92 -43.75
CA THR A 2 -19.75 -1.76 -42.86
C THR A 2 -20.11 -1.38 -41.42
N PRO A 3 -20.45 -2.32 -40.52
CA PRO A 3 -20.72 -1.97 -39.14
C PRO A 3 -19.40 -1.53 -38.50
N ALA A 4 -19.43 -0.40 -37.82
CA ALA A 4 -18.35 0.06 -36.98
C ALA A 4 -18.08 -0.98 -35.88
N ALA A 5 -16.84 -1.39 -35.72
CA ALA A 5 -16.42 -2.23 -34.60
C ALA A 5 -16.64 -1.42 -33.31
N ASP A 6 -17.52 -1.95 -32.48
CA ASP A 6 -17.68 -1.52 -31.11
C ASP A 6 -16.37 -1.85 -30.38
N THR A 7 -15.50 -0.88 -30.25
CA THR A 7 -14.32 -0.95 -29.38
C THR A 7 -14.86 -0.86 -27.95
N GLY A 8 -15.21 -2.02 -27.39
CA GLY A 8 -15.65 -2.14 -26.01
C GLY A 8 -14.64 -1.44 -25.11
N ALA A 9 -15.02 -0.28 -24.58
CA ALA A 9 -14.25 0.41 -23.57
C ALA A 9 -14.09 -0.54 -22.38
N VAL A 10 -12.86 -0.97 -22.10
CA VAL A 10 -12.56 -1.74 -20.88
C VAL A 10 -13.06 -0.89 -19.73
N ALA A 11 -14.04 -1.41 -19.00
CA ALA A 11 -14.61 -0.70 -17.86
C ALA A 11 -13.48 -0.33 -16.90
N ARG A 12 -13.32 0.96 -16.62
CA ARG A 12 -12.32 1.48 -15.70
C ARG A 12 -12.66 0.96 -14.30
N LEU A 13 -11.67 0.41 -13.60
CA LEU A 13 -11.83 -0.03 -12.21
C LEU A 13 -12.24 1.14 -11.32
N THR A 14 -13.06 0.88 -10.33
CA THR A 14 -13.25 1.80 -9.21
C THR A 14 -11.97 1.86 -8.38
N ASN A 15 -11.80 2.89 -7.56
CA ASN A 15 -10.64 2.99 -6.68
C ASN A 15 -10.60 1.81 -5.68
N GLU A 16 -11.75 1.40 -5.15
CA GLU A 16 -11.86 0.23 -4.27
C GLU A 16 -11.41 -1.06 -4.98
N GLU A 17 -11.88 -1.30 -6.20
CA GLU A 17 -11.46 -2.45 -6.99
C GLU A 17 -9.96 -2.41 -7.32
N CYS A 18 -9.42 -1.23 -7.63
CA CYS A 18 -7.99 -1.05 -7.87
C CYS A 18 -7.17 -1.42 -6.62
N VAL A 19 -7.53 -0.88 -5.46
CA VAL A 19 -6.82 -1.15 -4.19
C VAL A 19 -6.94 -2.61 -3.78
N ALA A 20 -8.12 -3.23 -3.92
CA ALA A 20 -8.31 -4.64 -3.60
C ALA A 20 -7.45 -5.55 -4.49
N ARG A 21 -7.40 -5.28 -5.81
CA ARG A 21 -6.55 -6.02 -6.74
C ARG A 21 -5.07 -5.76 -6.49
N TYR A 22 -4.70 -4.53 -6.16
CA TYR A 22 -3.32 -4.17 -5.82
C TYR A 22 -2.83 -4.95 -4.60
N ALA A 23 -3.63 -4.99 -3.55
CA ALA A 23 -3.34 -5.76 -2.35
C ALA A 23 -3.19 -7.26 -2.64
N ALA A 24 -4.10 -7.84 -3.43
CA ALA A 24 -4.01 -9.25 -3.83
C ALA A 24 -2.75 -9.54 -4.66
N ALA A 25 -2.41 -8.66 -5.62
CA ALA A 25 -1.19 -8.78 -6.43
C ALA A 25 0.08 -8.66 -5.57
N SER A 26 0.08 -7.76 -4.58
CA SER A 26 1.19 -7.62 -3.62
C SER A 26 1.38 -8.88 -2.78
N ALA A 27 0.31 -9.46 -2.26
CA ALA A 27 0.35 -10.70 -1.48
C ALA A 27 0.87 -11.88 -2.32
N ALA A 28 0.52 -11.91 -3.61
CA ALA A 28 0.95 -12.94 -4.55
C ALA A 28 2.36 -12.68 -5.15
N HIS A 29 2.97 -11.53 -4.89
CA HIS A 29 4.19 -11.05 -5.58
C HIS A 29 4.04 -11.03 -7.11
N ASP A 30 2.83 -10.72 -7.59
CA ASP A 30 2.53 -10.61 -9.02
C ASP A 30 2.97 -9.24 -9.55
N LEU A 31 4.25 -9.14 -9.91
CA LEU A 31 4.86 -7.90 -10.39
C LEU A 31 4.20 -7.35 -11.67
N PRO A 32 3.83 -8.17 -12.68
CA PRO A 32 3.08 -7.69 -13.82
C PRO A 32 1.73 -7.06 -13.46
N ALA A 33 0.96 -7.70 -12.58
CA ALA A 33 -0.32 -7.17 -12.11
C ALA A 33 -0.14 -5.87 -11.32
N LEU A 34 0.87 -5.80 -10.44
CA LEU A 34 1.22 -4.56 -9.72
C LEU A 34 1.55 -3.43 -10.69
N THR A 35 2.39 -3.70 -11.69
CA THR A 35 2.77 -2.70 -12.69
C THR A 35 1.57 -2.18 -13.47
N ALA A 36 0.62 -3.05 -13.83
CA ALA A 36 -0.62 -2.66 -14.53
C ALA A 36 -1.55 -1.78 -13.68
N LEU A 37 -1.48 -1.88 -12.35
CA LEU A 37 -2.29 -1.11 -11.40
C LEU A 37 -1.59 0.17 -10.91
N ARG A 38 -0.31 0.37 -11.25
CA ARG A 38 0.48 1.54 -10.89
C ARG A 38 0.38 2.63 -11.94
N HIS A 39 0.31 3.86 -11.46
CA HIS A 39 0.42 5.04 -12.31
C HIS A 39 1.82 5.10 -12.97
N PRO A 40 1.98 5.62 -14.19
CA PRO A 40 3.30 5.72 -14.86
C PRO A 40 4.37 6.44 -14.02
N ASN A 41 3.96 7.37 -13.17
CA ASN A 41 4.85 8.10 -12.24
C ASN A 41 4.76 7.56 -10.81
N TRP A 42 4.52 6.26 -10.66
CA TRP A 42 4.44 5.63 -9.35
C TRP A 42 5.74 5.72 -8.57
N THR A 43 5.61 5.94 -7.26
CA THR A 43 6.72 5.91 -6.31
C THR A 43 6.30 5.29 -4.99
N VAL A 44 7.23 4.68 -4.28
CA VAL A 44 7.06 4.31 -2.87
C VAL A 44 8.14 4.93 -2.01
N PHE A 45 7.74 5.41 -0.84
CA PHE A 45 8.63 5.98 0.17
C PHE A 45 8.65 5.13 1.43
N TRP A 46 9.83 4.86 1.96
CA TRP A 46 10.08 4.13 3.19
C TRP A 46 10.66 5.08 4.25
N PRO A 47 9.82 5.69 5.11
CA PRO A 47 10.25 6.73 6.05
C PRO A 47 11.34 6.29 7.04
N GLN A 48 11.33 5.01 7.46
CA GLN A 48 12.29 4.51 8.45
C GLN A 48 13.73 4.52 7.93
N SER A 49 13.94 4.26 6.65
CA SER A 49 15.27 4.30 6.00
C SER A 49 15.50 5.59 5.22
N GLY A 50 14.43 6.35 4.95
CA GLY A 50 14.49 7.55 4.10
C GLY A 50 14.59 7.25 2.60
N GLU A 51 14.39 5.98 2.20
CA GLU A 51 14.52 5.54 0.82
C GLU A 51 13.26 5.79 0.01
N ARG A 52 13.45 6.05 -1.30
CA ARG A 52 12.37 6.17 -2.27
C ARG A 52 12.68 5.33 -3.51
N VAL A 53 11.72 4.48 -3.88
CA VAL A 53 11.76 3.73 -5.13
C VAL A 53 10.92 4.49 -6.17
N HIS A 54 11.46 4.72 -7.36
CA HIS A 54 10.89 5.61 -8.37
C HIS A 54 10.23 4.90 -9.56
N SER A 55 10.31 3.56 -9.61
CA SER A 55 9.70 2.82 -10.72
C SER A 55 9.37 1.39 -10.35
N SER A 56 8.44 0.78 -11.11
CA SER A 56 8.12 -0.63 -10.95
C SER A 56 9.29 -1.55 -11.28
N GLU A 57 10.15 -1.17 -12.22
CA GLU A 57 11.34 -1.92 -12.59
C GLU A 57 12.35 -1.96 -11.42
N ALA A 58 12.62 -0.80 -10.79
CA ALA A 58 13.49 -0.75 -9.62
C ALA A 58 12.92 -1.56 -8.45
N PHE A 59 11.60 -1.53 -8.26
CA PHE A 59 10.95 -2.36 -7.25
C PHE A 59 11.08 -3.85 -7.57
N ALA A 60 10.92 -4.26 -8.82
CA ALA A 60 11.10 -5.64 -9.24
C ALA A 60 12.52 -6.15 -8.97
N GLU A 61 13.54 -5.32 -9.22
CA GLU A 61 14.94 -5.65 -8.90
C GLU A 61 15.16 -5.83 -7.39
N ILE A 62 14.54 -5.00 -6.54
CA ILE A 62 14.60 -5.16 -5.09
C ILE A 62 14.00 -6.51 -4.68
N ILE A 63 12.82 -6.86 -5.20
CA ILE A 63 12.17 -8.14 -4.89
C ILE A 63 13.00 -9.32 -5.38
N ALA A 64 13.57 -9.25 -6.59
CA ALA A 64 14.41 -10.32 -7.17
C ALA A 64 15.70 -10.57 -6.35
N ASN A 65 16.25 -9.52 -5.76
CA ASN A 65 17.48 -9.58 -4.95
C ASN A 65 17.23 -9.64 -3.44
N TYR A 66 16.00 -9.89 -3.01
CA TYR A 66 15.66 -9.88 -1.60
C TYR A 66 16.42 -10.99 -0.84
N PRO A 67 17.20 -10.66 0.22
CA PRO A 67 17.96 -11.66 0.98
C PRO A 67 17.04 -12.74 1.57
N GLY A 68 17.28 -14.00 1.22
CA GLY A 68 16.45 -15.12 1.68
C GLY A 68 15.10 -15.27 0.97
N GLY A 69 14.85 -14.50 -0.10
CA GLY A 69 13.59 -14.46 -0.84
C GLY A 69 12.58 -13.47 -0.24
N ALA A 70 11.61 -13.07 -1.06
CA ALA A 70 10.54 -12.17 -0.63
C ALA A 70 9.72 -12.80 0.52
N PRO A 71 9.27 -12.01 1.50
CA PRO A 71 8.50 -12.52 2.63
C PRO A 71 7.11 -12.98 2.22
N THR A 72 6.53 -13.91 2.96
CA THR A 72 5.09 -14.21 2.86
C THR A 72 4.29 -13.03 3.38
N THR A 73 3.29 -12.62 2.61
CA THR A 73 2.48 -11.43 2.88
C THR A 73 1.04 -11.82 3.17
N GLU A 74 0.52 -11.38 4.30
CA GLU A 74 -0.88 -11.51 4.69
C GLU A 74 -1.47 -10.11 4.86
N ILE A 75 -2.56 -9.83 4.14
CA ILE A 75 -3.30 -8.57 4.28
C ILE A 75 -4.31 -8.77 5.40
N THR A 76 -4.23 -7.95 6.44
CA THR A 76 -5.10 -8.04 7.59
C THR A 76 -6.27 -7.06 7.53
N ARG A 77 -6.08 -5.90 6.88
CA ARG A 77 -7.13 -4.89 6.73
C ARG A 77 -6.86 -3.94 5.57
N ILE A 78 -7.93 -3.51 4.89
CA ILE A 78 -7.91 -2.41 3.92
C ILE A 78 -8.97 -1.40 4.34
N VAL A 79 -8.61 -0.12 4.36
CA VAL A 79 -9.52 0.98 4.71
C VAL A 79 -9.39 2.08 3.67
N GLY A 80 -10.53 2.55 3.19
CA GLY A 80 -10.62 3.68 2.30
C GLY A 80 -11.17 4.92 2.97
N SER A 81 -10.82 6.08 2.46
CA SER A 81 -11.36 7.35 2.89
C SER A 81 -11.75 8.19 1.69
N GLU A 82 -13.01 8.60 1.63
CA GLU A 82 -13.49 9.57 0.65
C GLU A 82 -13.15 11.00 1.05
N ASP A 83 -12.93 11.24 2.35
CA ASP A 83 -12.61 12.54 2.92
C ASP A 83 -11.24 12.52 3.58
N GLN A 84 -10.43 13.49 3.24
CA GLN A 84 -9.16 13.74 3.92
C GLN A 84 -9.30 14.90 4.90
N TRP A 85 -8.75 14.73 6.09
CA TRP A 85 -8.64 15.78 7.09
C TRP A 85 -7.19 16.15 7.28
N VAL A 86 -6.88 17.41 7.12
CA VAL A 86 -5.54 17.94 7.35
C VAL A 86 -5.58 18.86 8.55
N ILE A 87 -4.71 18.60 9.53
CA ILE A 87 -4.47 19.49 10.66
C ILE A 87 -3.24 20.32 10.31
N THR A 88 -3.41 21.63 10.22
CA THR A 88 -2.31 22.56 9.94
C THR A 88 -1.45 22.79 11.17
N ALA A 89 -0.25 23.40 10.99
CA ALA A 89 0.64 23.78 12.08
C ALA A 89 -0.02 24.74 13.10
N ALA A 90 -1.07 25.46 12.71
CA ALA A 90 -1.89 26.28 13.60
C ALA A 90 -2.94 25.47 14.38
N ASN A 91 -2.89 24.15 14.31
CA ASN A 91 -3.83 23.21 14.92
C ASN A 91 -5.28 23.39 14.47
N THR A 92 -5.47 23.87 13.24
CA THR A 92 -6.77 24.03 12.60
C THR A 92 -7.06 22.80 11.76
N ALA A 93 -8.13 22.10 12.07
CA ALA A 93 -8.59 20.98 11.23
C ALA A 93 -9.21 21.55 9.94
N MET A 94 -8.71 21.15 8.79
CA MET A 94 -9.28 21.48 7.49
C MET A 94 -9.73 20.17 6.84
N ARG A 95 -11.02 20.10 6.52
CA ARG A 95 -11.55 19.03 5.69
C ARG A 95 -11.15 19.29 4.24
N VAL A 96 -10.41 18.36 3.67
CA VAL A 96 -10.17 18.33 2.23
C VAL A 96 -11.14 17.29 1.67
N ALA A 97 -12.06 17.70 0.81
CA ALA A 97 -12.95 16.79 0.13
C ALA A 97 -12.10 15.79 -0.69
N GLY A 98 -12.16 14.55 -0.35
CA GLY A 98 -11.47 13.47 -1.05
C GLY A 98 -12.33 12.96 -2.19
N SER A 99 -11.65 12.42 -3.20
CA SER A 99 -12.25 11.72 -4.34
C SER A 99 -12.23 10.19 -4.15
N GLY A 100 -12.00 9.72 -2.92
CA GLY A 100 -11.73 8.31 -2.64
C GLY A 100 -10.34 7.86 -3.09
N ASP A 101 -9.40 8.81 -3.21
CA ASP A 101 -8.04 8.57 -3.72
C ASP A 101 -7.04 8.19 -2.61
N PHE A 102 -7.47 8.21 -1.36
CA PHE A 102 -6.62 7.87 -0.21
C PHE A 102 -7.10 6.60 0.48
N TRP A 103 -6.20 5.63 0.63
CA TRP A 103 -6.45 4.33 1.23
C TRP A 103 -5.28 3.94 2.13
N TRP A 104 -5.49 3.02 3.08
CA TRP A 104 -4.41 2.31 3.74
C TRP A 104 -4.73 0.83 3.85
N SER A 105 -3.67 0.03 3.91
CA SER A 105 -3.76 -1.40 4.19
C SER A 105 -2.81 -1.79 5.31
N GLU A 106 -3.22 -2.77 6.09
CA GLU A 106 -2.42 -3.35 7.16
C GLU A 106 -2.00 -4.75 6.75
N TRP A 107 -0.75 -5.07 7.00
CA TRP A 107 -0.12 -6.28 6.52
C TRP A 107 0.67 -6.96 7.62
N ARG A 108 0.83 -8.28 7.49
CA ARG A 108 1.78 -9.09 8.23
C ARG A 108 2.75 -9.71 7.23
N LEU A 109 4.03 -9.43 7.37
CA LEU A 109 5.10 -10.05 6.60
C LEU A 109 5.78 -11.12 7.49
N THR A 110 6.04 -12.28 6.92
CA THR A 110 6.83 -13.34 7.56
C THR A 110 7.96 -13.72 6.64
N TYR A 111 9.18 -13.54 7.12
CA TYR A 111 10.40 -13.85 6.39
C TYR A 111 10.78 -15.32 6.53
N SER A 112 11.64 -15.82 5.64
CA SER A 112 12.10 -17.21 5.63
C SER A 112 12.86 -17.62 6.90
N ASN A 113 13.48 -16.65 7.59
CA ASN A 113 14.15 -16.85 8.89
C ASN A 113 13.20 -16.83 10.10
N GLY A 114 11.88 -16.65 9.86
CA GLY A 114 10.85 -16.58 10.90
C GLY A 114 10.60 -15.17 11.46
N GLU A 115 11.34 -14.16 11.03
CA GLU A 115 11.07 -12.77 11.43
C GLU A 115 9.71 -12.30 10.93
N VAL A 116 9.03 -11.54 11.78
CA VAL A 116 7.71 -10.96 11.48
C VAL A 116 7.79 -9.46 11.50
N TYR A 117 7.12 -8.82 10.53
CA TYR A 117 6.91 -7.38 10.53
C TYR A 117 5.43 -7.05 10.39
N LEU A 118 4.99 -6.06 11.12
CA LEU A 118 3.68 -5.44 10.98
C LEU A 118 3.84 -4.19 10.13
N VAL A 119 2.99 -4.05 9.11
CA VAL A 119 3.13 -3.03 8.08
C VAL A 119 1.85 -2.21 7.97
N VAL A 120 2.00 -0.91 7.78
CA VAL A 120 0.96 -0.01 7.30
C VAL A 120 1.44 0.60 5.99
N ASP A 121 0.64 0.43 4.96
CA ASP A 121 0.87 1.00 3.63
C ASP A 121 -0.22 2.03 3.35
N LEU A 122 0.20 3.28 3.17
CA LEU A 122 -0.66 4.40 2.82
C LEU A 122 -0.62 4.58 1.30
N LEU A 123 -1.77 4.46 0.65
CA LEU A 123 -1.91 4.48 -0.80
C LEU A 123 -2.60 5.78 -1.24
N GLU A 124 -1.98 6.47 -2.18
CA GLU A 124 -2.56 7.62 -2.85
C GLU A 124 -2.78 7.28 -4.32
N LEU A 125 -4.03 7.38 -4.78
CA LEU A 125 -4.40 7.09 -6.15
C LEU A 125 -4.43 8.37 -6.98
N ARG A 126 -4.12 8.22 -8.27
CA ARG A 126 -4.32 9.24 -9.30
C ARG A 126 -4.83 8.57 -10.56
N ASP A 127 -5.86 9.12 -11.16
CA ASP A 127 -6.47 8.60 -12.39
C ASP A 127 -6.93 7.13 -12.28
N GLY A 128 -7.30 6.68 -11.06
CA GLY A 128 -7.74 5.33 -10.77
C GLY A 128 -6.60 4.29 -10.70
N LEU A 129 -5.36 4.74 -10.56
CA LEU A 129 -4.16 3.90 -10.41
C LEU A 129 -3.40 4.31 -9.14
N VAL A 130 -2.66 3.38 -8.56
CA VAL A 130 -1.79 3.66 -7.40
C VAL A 130 -0.64 4.56 -7.85
N HIS A 131 -0.57 5.76 -7.30
CA HIS A 131 0.39 6.78 -7.70
C HIS A 131 1.55 6.92 -6.69
N HIS A 132 1.23 6.91 -5.40
CA HIS A 132 2.23 7.05 -4.36
C HIS A 132 1.90 6.12 -3.19
N GLU A 133 2.93 5.51 -2.64
CA GLU A 133 2.84 4.70 -1.43
C GLU A 133 3.78 5.26 -0.36
N THR A 134 3.33 5.22 0.90
CA THR A 134 4.20 5.45 2.06
C THR A 134 4.06 4.24 2.97
N VAL A 135 5.14 3.49 3.13
CA VAL A 135 5.12 2.22 3.84
C VAL A 135 5.91 2.31 5.12
N TYR A 136 5.24 2.02 6.23
CA TYR A 136 5.85 1.87 7.55
C TYR A 136 5.84 0.40 7.94
N TRP A 137 6.91 -0.09 8.52
CA TRP A 137 6.97 -1.44 9.09
C TRP A 137 7.76 -1.46 10.38
N ALA A 138 7.36 -2.36 11.29
CA ALA A 138 8.05 -2.58 12.55
C ALA A 138 7.95 -4.06 12.94
N SER A 139 9.03 -4.61 13.48
CA SER A 139 8.97 -5.90 14.15
C SER A 139 8.24 -5.76 15.49
N PRO A 140 7.49 -6.78 15.94
CA PRO A 140 7.02 -6.86 17.30
C PRO A 140 8.18 -6.73 18.30
N PHE A 141 7.93 -6.12 19.43
CA PHE A 141 8.90 -5.95 20.50
C PHE A 141 8.29 -6.31 21.86
N ASP A 142 9.14 -6.63 22.83
CA ASP A 142 8.69 -6.95 24.19
C ASP A 142 8.07 -5.74 24.86
N ALA A 143 6.86 -5.91 25.41
CA ALA A 143 6.21 -4.85 26.14
C ALA A 143 7.01 -4.53 27.42
N PRO A 144 7.35 -3.25 27.68
CA PRO A 144 8.05 -2.85 28.88
C PRO A 144 7.26 -3.22 30.15
N ALA A 145 7.93 -3.84 31.12
CA ALA A 145 7.31 -4.36 32.35
C ALA A 145 6.55 -3.28 33.15
N TRP A 146 6.99 -2.01 33.10
CA TRP A 146 6.37 -0.93 33.84
C TRP A 146 4.94 -0.62 33.41
N ARG A 147 4.53 -1.05 32.19
CA ARG A 147 3.15 -0.87 31.68
C ARG A 147 2.17 -1.92 32.18
N ALA A 148 2.67 -3.06 32.70
CA ALA A 148 1.87 -4.24 33.03
C ALA A 148 0.62 -3.96 33.90
N PRO A 149 0.64 -3.02 34.86
CA PRO A 149 -0.54 -2.73 35.69
C PRO A 149 -1.73 -2.12 34.93
N TRP A 150 -1.52 -1.60 33.70
CA TRP A 150 -2.54 -0.83 32.97
C TRP A 150 -2.83 -1.34 31.57
N VAL A 151 -2.26 -2.50 31.17
CA VAL A 151 -2.44 -3.05 29.84
C VAL A 151 -2.71 -4.55 29.89
N ASP A 152 -3.57 -5.01 29.01
CA ASP A 152 -3.73 -6.43 28.73
C ASP A 152 -2.85 -6.84 27.53
N ARG A 153 -2.43 -8.10 27.52
CA ARG A 153 -1.72 -8.71 26.37
C ARG A 153 -2.68 -9.65 25.66
N SER A 154 -2.88 -9.42 24.38
CA SER A 154 -3.65 -10.32 23.49
C SER A 154 -2.74 -11.39 22.89
#